data_3f983a71d7f06eb526249de7d2368c0d
#
_entry.id   3f983a71d7f06eb526249de7d2368c0d
#
_cell.length_a   1.000
_cell.length_b   1.000
_cell.length_c   1.000
_cell.angle_alpha   90.00
_cell.angle_beta   90.00
_cell.angle_gamma   90.00
#
_symmetry.space_group_name_H-M   'P 1'
#
loop_
_entity.id
_entity.type
_entity.pdbx_description
1 polymer ?
#
loop_
_entity_poly.entity_id
_entity_poly.type
_entity_poly.pdbx_seq_one_letter_code
_entity_poly.pdbx_strand_id
1 'polypeptide(L)'
;MAPFQRCTLQRRSGLVSLCFTVSLLAGCSEPSPSLSFIASSLAPEQRETGQAFENSIGLIFVPIPSGEFQMGTSSDTKVKWSNTKDESPLHRVQISTPFFMSVSEVTQKHYTMVMDETPWLDEPLTKESANIPATYVSHKKATEFCKRLSEKEDRVYRLPTEAEWEYACRSGTLTAFHFGNKPFKLGDYAWYFNNAYKAGEQYPHPWGLKKPNHWM
;
A
#
# COMPACT_ATOMS: atom_id res chain seq x y z
N MET A 1 -12.11 -3.78 -7.20
CA MET A 1 -12.55 -2.69 -6.30
C MET A 1 -11.34 -2.16 -5.59
N ALA A 2 -10.98 -0.93 -5.86
CA ALA A 2 -9.81 -0.32 -5.24
C ALA A 2 -10.02 -0.20 -3.72
N PRO A 3 -9.01 -0.54 -2.89
CA PRO A 3 -9.13 -0.63 -1.45
C PRO A 3 -9.06 0.71 -0.72
N PHE A 4 -9.27 1.83 -1.38
CA PHE A 4 -9.30 3.13 -0.72
C PHE A 4 -10.66 3.51 -0.13
N GLN A 5 -11.48 2.53 0.23
CA GLN A 5 -12.82 2.84 0.73
C GLN A 5 -12.89 3.26 2.19
N ARG A 6 -11.87 3.06 2.96
CA ARG A 6 -11.66 3.49 4.37
C ARG A 6 -10.30 3.03 4.81
N CYS A 7 -9.79 3.63 5.86
CA CYS A 7 -8.77 3.02 6.70
C CYS A 7 -9.32 1.79 7.45
N THR A 8 -10.14 0.98 6.83
CA THR A 8 -10.79 -0.17 7.42
C THR A 8 -10.71 -1.33 6.43
N LEU A 9 -10.12 -2.41 6.88
CA LEU A 9 -9.92 -3.60 6.08
C LEU A 9 -11.25 -4.20 5.66
N GLN A 10 -11.56 -4.20 4.40
CA GLN A 10 -12.63 -5.04 3.88
C GLN A 10 -12.02 -6.33 3.35
N ARG A 11 -11.99 -7.36 4.20
CA ARG A 11 -11.82 -8.75 3.77
C ARG A 11 -13.05 -9.18 2.97
N ARG A 12 -13.06 -8.97 1.68
CA ARG A 12 -13.96 -9.73 0.79
C ARG A 12 -13.27 -10.06 -0.51
N SER A 13 -13.19 -11.36 -0.75
CA SER A 13 -12.98 -12.08 -2.00
C SER A 13 -11.88 -11.56 -2.94
N GLY A 14 -10.70 -12.13 -2.80
CA GLY A 14 -9.84 -12.47 -3.94
C GLY A 14 -9.00 -11.38 -4.59
N LEU A 15 -9.19 -10.12 -4.30
CA LEU A 15 -8.41 -9.02 -4.89
C LEU A 15 -7.44 -8.45 -3.85
N VAL A 16 -6.21 -8.93 -3.88
CA VAL A 16 -5.11 -8.37 -3.08
C VAL A 16 -4.60 -7.15 -3.82
N SER A 17 -4.87 -5.96 -3.28
CA SER A 17 -4.17 -4.75 -3.71
C SER A 17 -2.78 -4.77 -3.12
N LEU A 18 -1.78 -4.70 -4.00
CA LEU A 18 -0.37 -4.80 -3.62
C LEU A 18 0.17 -3.40 -3.25
N CYS A 19 0.12 -3.06 -1.97
CA CYS A 19 0.93 -1.99 -1.41
C CYS A 19 2.22 -2.58 -0.85
N PHE A 20 3.37 -1.98 -1.16
CA PHE A 20 4.67 -2.47 -0.71
C PHE A 20 5.27 -1.60 0.37
N THR A 21 5.95 -2.24 1.30
CA THR A 21 6.82 -1.58 2.27
C THR A 21 8.26 -2.05 2.08
N VAL A 22 9.19 -1.14 2.19
CA VAL A 22 10.62 -1.43 2.37
C VAL A 22 10.94 -1.29 3.85
N SER A 23 11.32 -2.38 4.50
CA SER A 23 11.78 -2.34 5.89
C SER A 23 13.30 -2.35 5.92
N LEU A 24 13.90 -1.29 6.45
CA LEU A 24 15.31 -1.26 6.81
C LEU A 24 15.44 -1.84 8.21
N LEU A 25 15.74 -3.13 8.31
CA LEU A 25 16.10 -3.75 9.59
C LEU A 25 17.56 -3.40 9.91
N ALA A 26 17.75 -2.52 10.87
CA ALA A 26 19.03 -2.39 11.56
C ALA A 26 19.17 -3.56 12.53
N GLY A 27 19.65 -4.70 12.04
CA GLY A 27 20.04 -5.83 12.85
C GLY A 27 21.48 -5.65 13.32
N CYS A 28 21.73 -5.57 14.64
CA CYS A 28 23.05 -5.70 15.21
C CYS A 28 23.53 -7.14 15.06
N SER A 29 24.27 -7.39 13.99
CA SER A 29 25.19 -8.52 13.86
C SER A 29 26.41 -8.06 13.08
N GLU A 30 27.59 -8.49 13.50
CA GLU A 30 28.86 -8.06 12.92
C GLU A 30 28.85 -8.19 11.39
N PRO A 31 29.33 -7.18 10.63
CA PRO A 31 29.25 -7.17 9.19
C PRO A 31 30.21 -8.19 8.59
N SER A 32 29.69 -9.14 7.82
CA SER A 32 30.52 -9.86 6.87
C SER A 32 31.00 -8.88 5.77
N PRO A 33 32.19 -9.09 5.17
CA PRO A 33 32.83 -8.12 4.26
C PRO A 33 32.00 -7.76 3.01
N SER A 34 30.94 -8.50 2.70
CA SER A 34 29.99 -8.21 1.62
C SER A 34 28.96 -7.12 1.96
N LEU A 35 28.64 -6.90 3.24
CA LEU A 35 27.64 -5.92 3.68
C LEU A 35 28.16 -4.48 3.67
N SER A 36 29.47 -4.25 3.74
CA SER A 36 30.07 -2.90 3.66
C SER A 36 29.95 -2.29 2.27
N PHE A 37 29.87 -3.08 1.21
CA PHE A 37 29.78 -2.62 -0.16
C PHE A 37 28.35 -2.18 -0.53
N ILE A 38 27.33 -2.81 0.03
CA ILE A 38 25.91 -2.51 -0.21
C ILE A 38 25.50 -1.23 0.53
N ALA A 39 26.11 -0.97 1.68
CA ALA A 39 25.90 0.25 2.44
C ALA A 39 26.36 1.54 1.70
N SER A 40 27.24 1.42 0.70
CA SER A 40 27.74 2.54 -0.09
C SER A 40 26.87 2.91 -1.30
N SER A 41 25.91 2.08 -1.70
CA SER A 41 25.07 2.32 -2.89
C SER A 41 23.89 3.28 -2.65
N LEU A 42 23.51 3.51 -1.38
CA LEU A 42 22.64 4.62 -0.97
C LEU A 42 23.51 5.67 -0.31
N ALA A 43 23.46 6.91 -0.81
CA ALA A 43 24.15 8.01 -0.14
C ALA A 43 23.74 8.04 1.34
N PRO A 44 24.68 8.27 2.29
CA PRO A 44 24.38 8.31 3.71
C PRO A 44 23.21 9.23 4.05
N GLU A 45 23.07 10.34 3.34
CA GLU A 45 21.98 11.31 3.45
C GLU A 45 20.59 10.72 3.13
N GLN A 46 20.50 9.77 2.21
CA GLN A 46 19.21 9.11 1.87
C GLN A 46 18.74 8.14 2.95
N ARG A 47 19.63 7.69 3.82
CA ARG A 47 19.28 6.81 4.96
C ARG A 47 18.79 7.60 6.16
N GLU A 48 19.35 8.80 6.39
CA GLU A 48 19.04 9.61 7.56
C GLU A 48 17.89 10.60 7.31
N THR A 49 17.69 11.06 6.08
CA THR A 49 16.69 12.09 5.75
C THR A 49 15.31 11.55 5.40
N GLY A 50 15.16 10.23 5.22
CA GLY A 50 13.85 9.64 4.88
C GLY A 50 13.24 10.25 3.62
N GLN A 51 14.04 10.56 2.60
CA GLN A 51 13.55 11.13 1.35
C GLN A 51 12.85 10.08 0.48
N ALA A 52 11.81 10.50 -0.24
CA ALA A 52 11.18 9.69 -1.25
C ALA A 52 12.18 9.25 -2.33
N PHE A 53 12.04 8.03 -2.84
CA PHE A 53 12.89 7.51 -3.89
C PHE A 53 12.08 6.69 -4.91
N GLU A 54 12.59 6.59 -6.11
CA GLU A 54 12.10 5.71 -7.16
C GLU A 54 13.04 4.51 -7.30
N ASN A 55 12.48 3.30 -7.39
CA ASN A 55 13.25 2.09 -7.55
C ASN A 55 13.48 1.71 -9.03
N SER A 56 14.20 0.62 -9.29
CA SER A 56 14.61 0.21 -10.65
C SER A 56 13.47 -0.12 -11.61
N ILE A 57 12.26 -0.34 -11.09
CA ILE A 57 11.06 -0.63 -11.90
C ILE A 57 10.11 0.57 -12.00
N GLY A 58 10.46 1.73 -11.41
CA GLY A 58 9.65 2.95 -11.46
C GLY A 58 8.61 3.08 -10.36
N LEU A 59 8.66 2.26 -9.30
CA LEU A 59 7.84 2.45 -8.11
C LEU A 59 8.43 3.56 -7.24
N ILE A 60 7.60 4.53 -6.88
CA ILE A 60 7.96 5.62 -5.99
C ILE A 60 7.59 5.25 -4.56
N PHE A 61 8.54 5.42 -3.65
CA PHE A 61 8.38 5.15 -2.22
C PHE A 61 8.52 6.42 -1.41
N VAL A 62 7.63 6.59 -0.44
CA VAL A 62 7.67 7.70 0.53
C VAL A 62 7.96 7.17 1.93
N PRO A 63 8.70 7.94 2.75
CA PRO A 63 8.98 7.56 4.12
C PRO A 63 7.72 7.71 4.98
N ILE A 64 7.42 6.68 5.76
CA ILE A 64 6.39 6.69 6.78
C ILE A 64 7.09 6.66 8.13
N PRO A 65 6.95 7.71 8.96
CA PRO A 65 7.64 7.77 10.24
C PRO A 65 7.13 6.73 11.23
N SER A 66 7.94 6.40 12.24
CA SER A 66 7.45 5.71 13.43
C SER A 66 6.45 6.59 14.19
N GLY A 67 5.55 5.97 14.93
CA GLY A 67 4.55 6.71 15.70
C GLY A 67 3.47 5.80 16.27
N GLU A 68 2.41 6.39 16.77
CA GLU A 68 1.30 5.69 17.38
C GLU A 68 -0.02 6.12 16.74
N PHE A 69 -0.97 5.21 16.68
CA PHE A 69 -2.31 5.51 16.19
C PHE A 69 -3.37 4.62 16.84
N GLN A 70 -4.61 5.00 16.64
CA GLN A 70 -5.76 4.19 17.01
C GLN A 70 -6.18 3.35 15.80
N MET A 71 -5.95 2.04 15.89
CA MET A 71 -6.32 1.06 14.87
C MET A 71 -7.73 0.57 15.08
N GLY A 72 -8.48 0.41 14.02
CA GLY A 72 -9.82 -0.12 14.05
C GLY A 72 -10.91 0.94 14.22
N THR A 73 -12.08 0.50 14.67
CA THR A 73 -13.28 1.32 14.78
C THR A 73 -13.95 1.13 16.14
N SER A 74 -14.45 2.23 16.74
CA SER A 74 -15.28 2.14 17.95
C SER A 74 -16.64 1.48 17.66
N SER A 75 -17.10 0.65 18.57
CA SER A 75 -18.44 0.04 18.50
C SER A 75 -19.58 1.06 18.38
N ASP A 76 -19.35 2.29 18.85
CA ASP A 76 -20.33 3.39 18.81
C ASP A 76 -20.36 4.14 17.46
N THR A 77 -19.47 3.80 16.55
CA THR A 77 -19.41 4.43 15.24
C THR A 77 -20.58 3.96 14.37
N LYS A 78 -21.67 4.71 14.35
CA LYS A 78 -22.86 4.47 13.54
C LYS A 78 -22.61 4.73 12.05
N VAL A 79 -21.75 3.95 11.45
CA VAL A 79 -21.55 4.05 10.00
C VAL A 79 -22.24 2.86 9.33
N LYS A 80 -23.36 3.14 8.71
CA LYS A 80 -24.31 2.16 8.14
C LYS A 80 -23.77 1.22 7.08
N TRP A 81 -22.51 1.31 6.66
CA TRP A 81 -21.99 0.64 5.48
C TRP A 81 -20.68 -0.13 5.70
N SER A 82 -20.22 -0.27 6.92
CA SER A 82 -19.10 -1.15 7.27
C SER A 82 -19.54 -2.24 8.22
N ASN A 83 -18.94 -3.42 8.07
CA ASN A 83 -19.02 -4.46 9.06
C ASN A 83 -18.03 -4.11 10.18
N THR A 84 -18.45 -3.22 11.10
CA THR A 84 -17.62 -2.72 12.20
C THR A 84 -17.15 -3.82 13.16
N LYS A 85 -17.73 -5.01 13.09
CA LYS A 85 -17.33 -6.16 13.93
C LYS A 85 -15.92 -6.63 13.63
N ASP A 86 -15.52 -6.63 12.34
CA ASP A 86 -14.21 -7.10 11.91
C ASP A 86 -13.10 -6.06 12.17
N GLU A 87 -13.50 -4.83 12.47
CA GLU A 87 -12.63 -3.68 12.71
C GLU A 87 -12.57 -3.30 14.20
N SER A 88 -13.29 -4.00 15.05
CA SER A 88 -13.39 -3.73 16.48
C SER A 88 -12.53 -4.72 17.29
N PRO A 89 -12.03 -4.32 18.45
CA PRO A 89 -12.18 -3.01 19.09
C PRO A 89 -11.19 -1.96 18.56
N LEU A 90 -11.52 -0.68 18.73
CA LEU A 90 -10.54 0.40 18.60
C LEU A 90 -9.44 0.20 19.64
N HIS A 91 -8.18 0.15 19.23
CA HIS A 91 -7.04 -0.07 20.11
C HIS A 91 -5.81 0.69 19.66
N ARG A 92 -4.91 0.97 20.62
CA ARG A 92 -3.66 1.69 20.34
C ARG A 92 -2.64 0.74 19.76
N VAL A 93 -1.99 1.15 18.68
CA VAL A 93 -0.89 0.44 18.02
C VAL A 93 0.30 1.38 17.89
N GLN A 94 1.48 0.85 18.17
CA GLN A 94 2.76 1.55 17.99
C GLN A 94 3.49 0.98 16.76
N ILE A 95 3.80 1.84 15.82
CA ILE A 95 4.75 1.57 14.73
C ILE A 95 6.14 1.98 15.22
N SER A 96 6.91 1.03 15.70
CA SER A 96 8.18 1.27 16.38
C SER A 96 9.32 1.65 15.44
N THR A 97 9.25 1.24 14.19
CA THR A 97 10.30 1.46 13.18
C THR A 97 9.73 2.19 11.97
N PRO A 98 10.38 3.26 11.49
CA PRO A 98 9.96 3.89 10.25
C PRO A 98 10.16 2.94 9.07
N PHE A 99 9.33 3.11 8.04
CA PHE A 99 9.38 2.28 6.84
C PHE A 99 9.08 3.12 5.60
N PHE A 100 9.32 2.56 4.43
CA PHE A 100 8.91 3.15 3.17
C PHE A 100 7.68 2.43 2.61
N MET A 101 6.74 3.19 2.06
CA MET A 101 5.57 2.65 1.38
C MET A 101 5.47 3.22 -0.03
N SER A 102 5.07 2.39 -0.99
CA SER A 102 4.83 2.89 -2.35
C SER A 102 3.63 3.82 -2.39
N VAL A 103 3.73 4.89 -3.19
CA VAL A 103 2.66 5.89 -3.36
C VAL A 103 1.44 5.35 -4.11
N SER A 104 1.59 4.21 -4.77
CA SER A 104 0.52 3.55 -5.52
C SER A 104 0.55 2.05 -5.33
N GLU A 105 -0.50 1.39 -5.74
CA GLU A 105 -0.50 -0.06 -5.94
C GLU A 105 0.53 -0.44 -7.01
N VAL A 106 0.99 -1.69 -6.97
CA VAL A 106 1.79 -2.26 -8.07
C VAL A 106 0.93 -2.30 -9.32
N THR A 107 1.37 -1.61 -10.35
CA THR A 107 0.67 -1.60 -11.63
C THR A 107 0.94 -2.86 -12.44
N GLN A 108 0.15 -3.07 -13.48
CA GLN A 108 0.34 -4.15 -14.45
C GLN A 108 1.76 -4.13 -15.05
N LYS A 109 2.26 -2.94 -15.41
CA LYS A 109 3.64 -2.77 -15.89
C LYS A 109 4.66 -3.24 -14.85
N HIS A 110 4.58 -2.78 -13.62
CA HIS A 110 5.51 -3.15 -12.55
C HIS A 110 5.50 -4.65 -12.29
N TYR A 111 4.30 -5.25 -12.27
CA TYR A 111 4.15 -6.68 -12.02
C TYR A 111 4.78 -7.52 -13.14
N THR A 112 4.49 -7.20 -14.40
CA THR A 112 5.06 -7.89 -15.55
C THR A 112 6.59 -7.79 -15.60
N MET A 113 7.15 -6.62 -15.25
CA MET A 113 8.62 -6.43 -15.23
C MET A 113 9.36 -7.35 -14.25
N VAL A 114 8.69 -7.84 -13.20
CA VAL A 114 9.30 -8.69 -12.16
C VAL A 114 8.89 -10.14 -12.31
N MET A 115 7.64 -10.40 -12.67
CA MET A 115 7.06 -11.74 -12.66
C MET A 115 7.04 -12.39 -14.04
N ASP A 116 7.11 -11.59 -15.11
CA ASP A 116 6.89 -12.04 -16.49
C ASP A 116 5.54 -12.76 -16.68
N GLU A 117 4.52 -12.28 -15.97
CA GLU A 117 3.16 -12.82 -15.93
C GLU A 117 2.14 -11.69 -16.08
N THR A 118 0.97 -12.02 -16.63
CA THR A 118 -0.16 -11.10 -16.83
C THR A 118 -1.47 -11.73 -16.37
N PRO A 119 -1.66 -11.97 -15.05
CA PRO A 119 -2.78 -12.75 -14.52
C PRO A 119 -4.17 -12.10 -14.70
N TRP A 120 -4.22 -10.87 -15.18
CA TRP A 120 -5.46 -10.14 -15.49
C TRP A 120 -5.95 -10.34 -16.94
N LEU A 121 -5.11 -10.93 -17.82
CA LEU A 121 -5.52 -11.18 -19.21
C LEU A 121 -6.71 -12.13 -19.26
N ASP A 122 -7.66 -11.81 -20.11
CA ASP A 122 -8.88 -12.58 -20.34
C ASP A 122 -9.80 -12.75 -19.11
N GLU A 123 -9.50 -12.02 -18.03
CA GLU A 123 -10.30 -12.05 -16.81
C GLU A 123 -11.41 -10.97 -16.85
N PRO A 124 -12.59 -11.25 -16.27
CA PRO A 124 -13.69 -10.30 -16.22
C PRO A 124 -13.37 -9.07 -15.40
N LEU A 125 -13.96 -7.94 -15.76
CA LEU A 125 -13.82 -6.67 -15.03
C LEU A 125 -12.37 -6.17 -14.95
N THR A 126 -11.57 -6.47 -15.98
CA THR A 126 -10.20 -5.98 -16.14
C THR A 126 -10.08 -5.06 -17.35
N LYS A 127 -9.00 -4.33 -17.38
CA LYS A 127 -8.57 -3.52 -18.51
C LYS A 127 -7.05 -3.54 -18.54
N GLU A 128 -6.49 -3.69 -19.73
CA GLU A 128 -5.04 -3.62 -19.90
C GLU A 128 -4.56 -2.18 -19.99
N SER A 129 -3.62 -1.84 -19.13
CA SER A 129 -2.89 -0.57 -19.20
C SER A 129 -1.69 -0.58 -18.25
N ALA A 130 -0.61 0.02 -18.68
CA ALA A 130 0.62 0.12 -17.88
C ALA A 130 0.42 0.69 -16.45
N ASN A 131 -0.52 1.63 -16.29
CA ASN A 131 -0.73 2.38 -15.06
C ASN A 131 -1.94 1.90 -14.23
N ILE A 132 -2.60 0.82 -14.65
CA ILE A 132 -3.68 0.20 -13.89
C ILE A 132 -3.09 -0.77 -12.86
N PRO A 133 -3.62 -0.84 -11.63
CA PRO A 133 -3.19 -1.83 -10.64
C PRO A 133 -3.27 -3.26 -11.16
N ALA A 134 -2.26 -4.08 -10.86
CA ALA A 134 -2.27 -5.50 -11.14
C ALA A 134 -3.38 -6.19 -10.33
N THR A 135 -4.22 -6.95 -11.00
CA THR A 135 -5.35 -7.68 -10.42
C THR A 135 -5.20 -9.19 -10.63
N TYR A 136 -6.09 -9.99 -10.02
CA TYR A 136 -6.02 -11.47 -10.05
C TYR A 136 -4.70 -12.03 -9.51
N VAL A 137 -4.04 -11.28 -8.65
CA VAL A 137 -2.81 -11.67 -7.96
C VAL A 137 -3.15 -12.23 -6.58
N SER A 138 -2.80 -13.49 -6.34
CA SER A 138 -2.96 -14.11 -5.01
C SER A 138 -1.92 -13.56 -4.03
N HIS A 139 -2.19 -13.68 -2.71
CA HIS A 139 -1.22 -13.31 -1.68
C HIS A 139 0.14 -14.01 -1.87
N LYS A 140 0.14 -15.29 -2.27
CA LYS A 140 1.37 -16.04 -2.58
C LYS A 140 2.14 -15.40 -3.72
N LYS A 141 1.47 -15.01 -4.80
CA LYS A 141 2.11 -14.34 -5.95
C LYS A 141 2.61 -12.94 -5.58
N ALA A 142 1.87 -12.22 -4.73
CA ALA A 142 2.30 -10.93 -4.21
C ALA A 142 3.58 -11.05 -3.36
N THR A 143 3.65 -12.07 -2.50
CA THR A 143 4.86 -12.36 -1.71
C THR A 143 6.02 -12.76 -2.60
N GLU A 144 5.78 -13.56 -3.63
CA GLU A 144 6.81 -13.95 -4.61
C GLU A 144 7.33 -12.73 -5.40
N PHE A 145 6.45 -11.80 -5.78
CA PHE A 145 6.84 -10.54 -6.39
C PHE A 145 7.81 -9.76 -5.49
N CYS A 146 7.47 -9.60 -4.20
CA CYS A 146 8.33 -8.93 -3.24
C CYS A 146 9.71 -9.60 -3.15
N LYS A 147 9.74 -10.94 -3.10
CA LYS A 147 10.97 -11.71 -3.03
C LYS A 147 11.85 -11.47 -4.27
N ARG A 148 11.30 -11.62 -5.48
CA ARG A 148 12.05 -11.40 -6.73
C ARG A 148 12.54 -9.96 -6.87
N LEU A 149 11.73 -8.99 -6.48
CA LEU A 149 12.15 -7.58 -6.48
C LEU A 149 13.28 -7.36 -5.46
N SER A 150 13.20 -8.00 -4.29
CA SER A 150 14.27 -7.93 -3.28
C SER A 150 15.59 -8.51 -3.81
N GLU A 151 15.54 -9.66 -4.46
CA GLU A 151 16.71 -10.30 -5.08
C GLU A 151 17.28 -9.45 -6.22
N LYS A 152 16.41 -8.80 -7.01
CA LYS A 152 16.82 -7.94 -8.13
C LYS A 152 17.56 -6.68 -7.69
N GLU A 153 17.17 -6.11 -6.55
CA GLU A 153 17.68 -4.80 -6.09
C GLU A 153 18.59 -4.90 -4.85
N ASP A 154 18.81 -6.11 -4.35
CA ASP A 154 19.56 -6.34 -3.10
C ASP A 154 19.03 -5.47 -1.94
N ARG A 155 17.68 -5.40 -1.83
CA ARG A 155 16.95 -4.59 -0.86
C ARG A 155 15.70 -5.35 -0.42
N VAL A 156 15.31 -5.23 0.84
CA VAL A 156 14.14 -5.94 1.37
C VAL A 156 12.85 -5.24 0.96
N TYR A 157 12.08 -5.90 0.11
CA TYR A 157 10.69 -5.57 -0.19
C TYR A 157 9.76 -6.61 0.42
N ARG A 158 8.66 -6.17 0.99
CA ARG A 158 7.63 -7.04 1.58
C ARG A 158 6.25 -6.40 1.50
N LEU A 159 5.22 -7.18 1.72
CA LEU A 159 3.88 -6.64 1.93
C LEU A 159 3.83 -5.92 3.29
N PRO A 160 3.07 -4.84 3.41
CA PRO A 160 2.81 -4.21 4.69
C PRO A 160 2.03 -5.14 5.61
N THR A 161 2.22 -4.99 6.90
CA THR A 161 1.26 -5.51 7.87
C THR A 161 -0.05 -4.72 7.80
N GLU A 162 -1.12 -5.27 8.34
CA GLU A 162 -2.41 -4.59 8.46
C GLU A 162 -2.28 -3.25 9.20
N ALA A 163 -1.53 -3.26 10.30
CA ALA A 163 -1.29 -2.07 11.10
C ALA A 163 -0.49 -0.99 10.35
N GLU A 164 0.56 -1.36 9.63
CA GLU A 164 1.34 -0.43 8.82
C GLU A 164 0.49 0.18 7.69
N TRP A 165 -0.35 -0.62 7.05
CA TRP A 165 -1.24 -0.16 6.01
C TRP A 165 -2.27 0.84 6.55
N GLU A 166 -2.95 0.51 7.66
CA GLU A 166 -3.95 1.39 8.26
C GLU A 166 -3.30 2.67 8.78
N TYR A 167 -2.13 2.58 9.41
CA TYR A 167 -1.35 3.74 9.86
C TYR A 167 -1.04 4.71 8.71
N ALA A 168 -0.51 4.18 7.62
CA ALA A 168 -0.19 4.97 6.44
C ALA A 168 -1.45 5.57 5.79
N CYS A 169 -2.54 4.80 5.70
CA CYS A 169 -3.81 5.27 5.16
C CYS A 169 -4.41 6.41 5.99
N ARG A 170 -4.38 6.32 7.31
CA ARG A 170 -4.88 7.37 8.22
C ARG A 170 -4.05 8.64 8.18
N SER A 171 -2.77 8.55 7.89
CA SER A 171 -1.82 9.67 7.83
C SER A 171 -1.99 10.69 8.98
N GLY A 172 -2.04 10.17 10.23
CA GLY A 172 -2.13 10.95 11.46
C GLY A 172 -3.55 11.39 11.84
N THR A 173 -4.60 11.04 11.10
CA THR A 173 -5.98 11.43 11.44
C THR A 173 -6.69 10.42 12.34
N LEU A 174 -7.61 10.93 13.16
CA LEU A 174 -8.53 10.13 13.99
C LEU A 174 -9.94 10.01 13.36
N THR A 175 -10.13 10.60 12.18
CA THR A 175 -11.41 10.63 11.49
C THR A 175 -11.70 9.35 10.72
N ALA A 176 -12.96 9.18 10.28
CA ALA A 176 -13.38 7.99 9.52
C ALA A 176 -12.61 7.82 8.19
N PHE A 177 -12.16 8.92 7.61
CA PHE A 177 -11.30 8.96 6.41
C PHE A 177 -10.13 9.90 6.70
N HIS A 178 -9.02 9.77 5.97
CA HIS A 178 -7.89 10.70 6.11
C HIS A 178 -8.25 12.16 5.81
N PHE A 179 -9.32 12.40 5.05
CA PHE A 179 -9.85 13.74 4.71
C PHE A 179 -11.00 14.21 5.63
N GLY A 180 -11.32 13.51 6.71
CA GLY A 180 -12.35 13.86 7.68
C GLY A 180 -13.53 12.89 7.74
N ASN A 181 -14.68 13.36 8.26
CA ASN A 181 -15.87 12.52 8.50
C ASN A 181 -16.97 12.65 7.44
N LYS A 182 -16.71 13.32 6.33
CA LYS A 182 -17.73 13.63 5.31
C LYS A 182 -17.72 12.64 4.15
N PRO A 183 -18.59 11.62 4.13
CA PRO A 183 -18.57 10.56 3.11
C PRO A 183 -18.81 11.04 1.68
N PHE A 184 -19.54 12.15 1.50
CA PHE A 184 -19.81 12.70 0.17
C PHE A 184 -18.55 13.21 -0.56
N LYS A 185 -17.43 13.43 0.17
CA LYS A 185 -16.14 13.78 -0.41
C LYS A 185 -15.34 12.56 -0.89
N LEU A 186 -15.79 11.34 -0.61
CA LEU A 186 -15.05 10.13 -0.94
C LEU A 186 -14.68 10.05 -2.43
N GLY A 187 -15.54 10.54 -3.30
CA GLY A 187 -15.31 10.57 -4.75
C GLY A 187 -14.08 11.36 -5.19
N ASP A 188 -13.61 12.32 -4.39
CA ASP A 188 -12.39 13.09 -4.66
C ASP A 188 -11.13 12.26 -4.40
N TYR A 189 -11.21 11.25 -3.52
CA TYR A 189 -10.07 10.53 -2.97
C TYR A 189 -10.02 9.06 -3.34
N ALA A 190 -11.13 8.47 -3.79
CA ALA A 190 -11.20 7.05 -4.10
C ALA A 190 -12.14 6.72 -5.25
N TRP A 191 -11.81 5.63 -5.95
CA TRP A 191 -12.72 4.92 -6.82
C TRP A 191 -13.51 3.91 -5.98
N TYR A 192 -14.82 3.91 -6.09
CA TYR A 192 -15.70 3.04 -5.32
C TYR A 192 -16.99 2.74 -6.07
N PHE A 193 -17.87 1.94 -5.50
CA PHE A 193 -19.07 1.41 -6.18
C PHE A 193 -19.89 2.49 -6.91
N ASN A 194 -20.10 3.66 -6.31
CA ASN A 194 -20.98 4.68 -6.93
C ASN A 194 -20.32 5.44 -8.08
N ASN A 195 -19.01 5.66 -8.06
CA ASN A 195 -18.31 6.45 -9.08
C ASN A 195 -17.47 5.60 -10.05
N ALA A 196 -17.47 4.28 -9.88
CA ALA A 196 -16.88 3.33 -10.80
C ALA A 196 -17.93 2.32 -11.29
N TYR A 197 -18.34 1.37 -10.45
CA TYR A 197 -19.26 0.29 -10.86
C TYR A 197 -20.58 0.82 -11.42
N LYS A 198 -21.27 1.72 -10.69
CA LYS A 198 -22.53 2.33 -11.16
C LYS A 198 -22.37 3.24 -12.39
N ALA A 199 -21.17 3.74 -12.63
CA ALA A 199 -20.85 4.53 -13.81
C ALA A 199 -20.54 3.67 -15.04
N GLY A 200 -20.60 2.32 -14.91
CA GLY A 200 -20.28 1.39 -15.99
C GLY A 200 -18.78 1.08 -16.12
N GLU A 201 -17.95 1.64 -15.25
CA GLU A 201 -16.49 1.45 -15.25
C GLU A 201 -16.11 0.40 -14.23
N GLN A 202 -16.44 -0.87 -14.50
CA GLN A 202 -16.29 -1.99 -13.55
C GLN A 202 -14.88 -2.60 -13.56
N TYR A 203 -13.86 -1.80 -13.79
CA TYR A 203 -12.46 -2.19 -13.84
C TYR A 203 -11.61 -1.29 -12.94
N PRO A 204 -10.41 -1.71 -12.54
CA PRO A 204 -9.48 -0.84 -11.81
C PRO A 204 -9.08 0.37 -12.66
N HIS A 205 -8.97 1.52 -12.04
CA HIS A 205 -8.61 2.77 -12.71
C HIS A 205 -7.10 3.04 -12.59
N PRO A 206 -6.51 3.80 -13.52
CA PRO A 206 -5.14 4.25 -13.38
C PRO A 206 -4.93 4.97 -12.05
N TRP A 207 -3.77 4.73 -11.44
CA TRP A 207 -3.38 5.42 -10.21
C TRP A 207 -3.15 6.93 -10.48
N GLY A 208 -3.14 7.75 -9.42
CA GLY A 208 -2.85 9.18 -9.50
C GLY A 208 -4.03 10.06 -9.96
N LEU A 209 -5.21 9.49 -10.24
CA LEU A 209 -6.40 10.25 -10.66
C LEU A 209 -7.25 10.78 -9.50
N LYS A 210 -6.88 10.46 -8.27
CA LYS A 210 -7.57 10.90 -7.06
C LYS A 210 -6.60 11.66 -6.16
N LYS A 211 -7.16 12.50 -5.26
CA LYS A 211 -6.35 13.25 -4.30
C LYS A 211 -5.63 12.30 -3.35
N PRO A 212 -4.34 12.55 -3.06
CA PRO A 212 -3.57 11.75 -2.12
C PRO A 212 -3.98 12.02 -0.67
N ASN A 213 -3.42 11.22 0.24
CA ASN A 213 -3.43 11.51 1.67
C ASN A 213 -2.24 12.42 2.04
N HIS A 214 -2.01 12.65 3.34
CA HIS A 214 -1.00 13.60 3.82
C HIS A 214 0.47 13.11 3.63
N TRP A 215 0.70 11.82 3.44
CA TRP A 215 2.04 11.25 3.23
C TRP A 215 2.54 11.32 1.77
N MET A 216 1.63 11.57 0.81
CA MET A 216 1.89 11.48 -0.63
C MET A 216 1.86 12.85 -1.32
#